data_13710f6cd2f4e92a20bbd3d1b669a115
#
_entry.id   13710f6cd2f4e92a20bbd3d1b669a115
#
_cell.length_a   1.000
_cell.length_b   1.000
_cell.length_c   1.000
_cell.angle_alpha   90.00
_cell.angle_beta   90.00
_cell.angle_gamma   90.00
#
_symmetry.space_group_name_H-M   'P 1'
#
loop_
_entity.id
_entity.type
_entity.pdbx_description
1 polymer ?
#
loop_
_entity_poly.entity_id
_entity_poly.type
_entity_poly.pdbx_seq_one_letter_code
_entity_poly.pdbx_strand_id
1 'polypeptide(L)'
;LFNLIAGNLKCSAGSVMFNNENITDVPAYELFSKGLLRTFQIAHEFTNLSVLENLMMVPGNQSGEQLINAIFKPSLIMKEENIIKQKAIEVIEFLNLGHLRNELAGNLSGGQKKLLELGRTMMVDAKLVLLDEVGAGVNRTLLKDLGTAIEKLNKEKGYTFCMIEHDMDFIGRLCDPVIVMAEGSVLFEGSVEDAKKDEKV
;
A
#
# COMPACT_ATOMS: atom_id res chain seq x y z
N LEU A 1 -4.96 -15.96 2.42
CA LEU A 1 -5.52 -15.41 1.18
C LEU A 1 -4.57 -14.38 0.56
N PHE A 2 -4.15 -13.31 1.27
CA PHE A 2 -3.27 -12.25 0.73
C PHE A 2 -1.97 -12.79 0.14
N ASN A 3 -1.33 -13.79 0.74
CA ASN A 3 -0.12 -14.42 0.20
C ASN A 3 -0.34 -15.06 -1.18
N LEU A 4 -1.55 -15.60 -1.43
CA LEU A 4 -1.91 -16.19 -2.73
C LEU A 4 -2.16 -15.08 -3.77
N ILE A 5 -2.95 -14.06 -3.41
CA ILE A 5 -3.25 -12.94 -4.32
C ILE A 5 -1.99 -12.14 -4.67
N ALA A 6 -1.08 -11.94 -3.72
CA ALA A 6 0.16 -11.20 -3.91
C ALA A 6 1.31 -12.03 -4.54
N GLY A 7 1.06 -13.26 -4.99
CA GLY A 7 2.06 -14.10 -5.65
C GLY A 7 3.19 -14.61 -4.75
N ASN A 8 3.00 -14.57 -3.42
CA ASN A 8 3.99 -15.06 -2.44
C ASN A 8 3.83 -16.56 -2.13
N LEU A 9 2.67 -17.12 -2.45
CA LEU A 9 2.37 -18.55 -2.33
C LEU A 9 1.67 -19.02 -3.60
N LYS A 10 1.90 -20.26 -4.00
CA LYS A 10 1.23 -20.89 -5.13
C LYS A 10 -0.14 -21.41 -4.73
N CYS A 11 -1.11 -21.29 -5.62
CA CYS A 11 -2.44 -21.84 -5.46
C CYS A 11 -2.42 -23.37 -5.65
N SER A 12 -3.07 -24.10 -4.75
CA SER A 12 -3.28 -25.55 -4.91
C SER A 12 -4.39 -25.85 -5.91
N ALA A 13 -5.40 -24.97 -6.00
CA ALA A 13 -6.53 -25.06 -6.91
C ALA A 13 -7.22 -23.68 -7.03
N GLY A 14 -8.06 -23.51 -8.04
CA GLY A 14 -8.75 -22.25 -8.30
C GLY A 14 -7.92 -21.26 -9.12
N SER A 15 -8.43 -20.03 -9.24
CA SER A 15 -7.75 -18.97 -10.00
C SER A 15 -7.97 -17.61 -9.35
N VAL A 16 -7.01 -16.71 -9.55
CA VAL A 16 -7.08 -15.31 -9.12
C VAL A 16 -7.21 -14.44 -10.36
N MET A 17 -8.29 -13.63 -10.41
CA MET A 17 -8.53 -12.71 -11.52
C MET A 17 -8.35 -11.27 -11.05
N PHE A 18 -7.62 -10.47 -11.82
CA PHE A 18 -7.42 -9.03 -11.58
C PHE A 18 -7.57 -8.27 -12.89
N ASN A 19 -8.48 -7.30 -12.93
CA ASN A 19 -8.79 -6.53 -14.15
C ASN A 19 -9.05 -7.43 -15.40
N ASN A 20 -9.83 -8.50 -15.23
CA ASN A 20 -10.15 -9.50 -16.27
C ASN A 20 -8.92 -10.32 -16.77
N GLU A 21 -7.80 -10.23 -16.11
CA GLU A 21 -6.60 -11.02 -16.40
C GLU A 21 -6.42 -12.09 -15.32
N ASN A 22 -6.05 -13.30 -15.73
CA ASN A 22 -5.69 -14.36 -14.79
C ASN A 22 -4.27 -14.09 -14.27
N ILE A 23 -4.15 -13.82 -12.97
CA ILE A 23 -2.90 -13.55 -12.27
C ILE A 23 -2.48 -14.69 -11.33
N THR A 24 -3.06 -15.87 -11.48
CA THR A 24 -2.74 -17.04 -10.66
C THR A 24 -1.26 -17.37 -10.78
N ASP A 25 -0.59 -17.48 -9.64
CA ASP A 25 0.85 -17.79 -9.53
C ASP A 25 1.80 -16.81 -10.25
N VAL A 26 1.31 -15.64 -10.64
CA VAL A 26 2.15 -14.55 -11.17
C VAL A 26 3.03 -14.02 -10.04
N PRO A 27 4.34 -13.87 -10.24
CA PRO A 27 5.24 -13.41 -9.18
C PRO A 27 4.99 -11.96 -8.78
N ALA A 28 5.27 -11.63 -7.51
CA ALA A 28 4.97 -10.34 -6.91
C ALA A 28 5.54 -9.13 -7.68
N TYR A 29 6.73 -9.23 -8.27
CA TYR A 29 7.33 -8.13 -9.04
C TYR A 29 6.56 -7.80 -10.33
N GLU A 30 5.92 -8.82 -10.97
CA GLU A 30 5.05 -8.59 -12.12
C GLU A 30 3.71 -8.00 -11.68
N LEU A 31 3.15 -8.46 -10.55
CA LEU A 31 1.93 -7.90 -9.96
C LEU A 31 2.11 -6.43 -9.61
N PHE A 32 3.28 -6.05 -9.08
CA PHE A 32 3.64 -4.66 -8.84
C PHE A 32 3.53 -3.82 -10.12
N SER A 33 4.06 -4.31 -11.24
CA SER A 33 3.98 -3.63 -12.54
C SER A 33 2.54 -3.50 -13.07
N LYS A 34 1.64 -4.39 -12.65
CA LYS A 34 0.21 -4.36 -13.00
C LYS A 34 -0.61 -3.42 -12.09
N GLY A 35 0.01 -2.88 -11.03
CA GLY A 35 -0.62 -2.01 -10.07
C GLY A 35 -1.30 -2.73 -8.90
N LEU A 36 -0.96 -4.02 -8.68
CA LEU A 36 -1.36 -4.75 -7.48
C LEU A 36 -0.22 -4.70 -6.46
N LEU A 37 -0.44 -4.01 -5.36
CA LEU A 37 0.54 -3.83 -4.31
C LEU A 37 0.07 -4.47 -3.01
N ARG A 38 1.02 -4.86 -2.18
CA ARG A 38 0.75 -5.32 -0.81
C ARG A 38 1.63 -4.58 0.17
N THR A 39 1.03 -4.10 1.25
CA THR A 39 1.78 -3.69 2.45
C THR A 39 2.04 -4.89 3.34
N PHE A 40 3.02 -4.77 4.22
CA PHE A 40 3.36 -5.81 5.17
C PHE A 40 2.91 -5.43 6.58
N GLN A 41 2.63 -6.42 7.42
CA GLN A 41 2.28 -6.22 8.83
C GLN A 41 3.35 -5.42 9.58
N ILE A 42 4.63 -5.69 9.27
CA ILE A 42 5.77 -4.90 9.76
C ILE A 42 6.22 -3.98 8.63
N ALA A 43 6.27 -2.67 8.89
CA ALA A 43 6.75 -1.71 7.91
C ALA A 43 8.22 -1.97 7.57
N HIS A 44 8.51 -2.05 6.28
CA HIS A 44 9.87 -2.29 5.75
C HIS A 44 10.44 -1.00 5.14
N GLU A 45 10.59 0.01 5.98
CA GLU A 45 11.28 1.24 5.59
C GLU A 45 12.80 1.03 5.52
N PHE A 46 13.46 1.79 4.65
CA PHE A 46 14.92 1.93 4.66
C PHE A 46 15.31 2.87 5.80
N THR A 47 15.66 2.31 6.94
CA THR A 47 15.85 3.03 8.21
C THR A 47 16.89 4.14 8.15
N ASN A 48 17.91 3.98 7.31
CA ASN A 48 19.03 4.92 7.14
C ASN A 48 18.81 5.95 6.01
N LEU A 49 17.66 5.90 5.35
CA LEU A 49 17.22 6.89 4.38
C LEU A 49 16.19 7.82 5.00
N SER A 50 16.15 9.06 4.54
CA SER A 50 15.11 10.02 4.92
C SER A 50 13.72 9.59 4.41
N VAL A 51 12.66 10.18 4.94
CA VAL A 51 11.29 9.99 4.45
C VAL A 51 11.20 10.28 2.95
N LEU A 52 11.82 11.37 2.49
CA LEU A 52 11.86 11.74 1.08
C LEU A 52 12.56 10.67 0.23
N GLU A 53 13.72 10.23 0.62
CA GLU A 53 14.50 9.21 -0.11
C GLU A 53 13.78 7.87 -0.14
N ASN A 54 13.11 7.47 0.94
CA ASN A 54 12.27 6.27 0.98
C ASN A 54 11.16 6.27 -0.08
N LEU A 55 10.58 7.43 -0.36
CA LEU A 55 9.57 7.56 -1.42
C LEU A 55 10.22 7.58 -2.81
N MET A 56 11.33 8.30 -2.96
CA MET A 56 12.03 8.41 -4.26
C MET A 56 12.58 7.08 -4.77
N MET A 57 12.84 6.12 -3.88
CA MET A 57 13.32 4.77 -4.23
C MET A 57 12.27 3.85 -4.86
N VAL A 58 10.97 4.20 -4.77
CA VAL A 58 9.88 3.29 -5.14
C VAL A 58 9.63 3.19 -6.65
N PRO A 59 9.62 4.28 -7.44
CA PRO A 59 9.39 4.19 -8.88
C PRO A 59 10.48 3.37 -9.56
N GLY A 60 10.07 2.32 -10.28
CA GLY A 60 10.98 1.52 -11.09
C GLY A 60 11.22 2.10 -12.50
N ASN A 61 12.09 1.42 -13.27
CA ASN A 61 12.42 1.78 -14.65
C ASN A 61 13.04 3.19 -14.79
N GLN A 62 13.76 3.66 -13.78
CA GLN A 62 14.48 4.93 -13.86
C GLN A 62 15.67 4.81 -14.84
N SER A 63 15.87 5.81 -15.68
CA SER A 63 16.99 5.80 -16.65
C SER A 63 18.37 5.65 -16.00
N GLY A 64 18.51 6.09 -14.74
CA GLY A 64 19.72 5.97 -13.93
C GLY A 64 20.09 4.53 -13.53
N GLU A 65 19.17 3.59 -13.58
CA GLU A 65 19.44 2.17 -13.32
C GLU A 65 20.29 1.51 -14.41
N GLN A 66 20.38 2.15 -15.58
CA GLN A 66 21.18 1.67 -16.69
C GLN A 66 22.54 2.35 -16.74
N LEU A 67 23.62 1.58 -16.60
CA LEU A 67 25.00 2.10 -16.60
C LEU A 67 25.31 3.02 -17.78
N ILE A 68 24.86 2.67 -18.98
CA ILE A 68 25.08 3.47 -20.20
C ILE A 68 24.39 4.84 -20.07
N ASN A 69 23.15 4.89 -19.57
CA ASN A 69 22.45 6.15 -19.36
C ASN A 69 23.09 6.98 -18.24
N ALA A 70 23.55 6.32 -17.18
CA ALA A 70 24.20 6.99 -16.05
C ALA A 70 25.48 7.75 -16.51
N ILE A 71 26.21 7.20 -17.48
CA ILE A 71 27.42 7.84 -18.01
C ILE A 71 27.10 8.88 -19.09
N PHE A 72 26.22 8.58 -20.02
CA PHE A 72 26.02 9.36 -21.24
C PHE A 72 24.80 10.31 -21.23
N LYS A 73 23.89 10.17 -20.24
CA LYS A 73 22.64 10.95 -20.18
C LYS A 73 22.35 11.57 -18.80
N PRO A 74 23.31 12.25 -18.15
CA PRO A 74 23.12 12.80 -16.81
C PRO A 74 21.99 13.83 -16.75
N SER A 75 21.79 14.63 -17.79
CA SER A 75 20.70 15.62 -17.85
C SER A 75 19.30 14.98 -17.88
N LEU A 76 19.14 13.81 -18.52
CA LEU A 76 17.90 13.05 -18.51
C LEU A 76 17.61 12.53 -17.10
N ILE A 77 18.61 11.94 -16.46
CA ILE A 77 18.47 11.39 -15.09
C ILE A 77 18.11 12.51 -14.11
N MET A 78 18.79 13.65 -14.13
CA MET A 78 18.46 14.79 -13.27
C MET A 78 17.00 15.27 -13.47
N LYS A 79 16.52 15.24 -14.70
CA LYS A 79 15.13 15.63 -15.00
C LYS A 79 14.13 14.63 -14.43
N GLU A 80 14.38 13.32 -14.58
CA GLU A 80 13.55 12.26 -14.02
C GLU A 80 13.55 12.30 -12.48
N GLU A 81 14.72 12.42 -11.86
CA GLU A 81 14.84 12.55 -10.41
C GLU A 81 14.09 13.77 -9.86
N ASN A 82 14.11 14.90 -10.56
CA ASN A 82 13.33 16.06 -10.16
C ASN A 82 11.82 15.82 -10.21
N ILE A 83 11.32 15.10 -11.22
CA ILE A 83 9.91 14.72 -11.32
C ILE A 83 9.52 13.79 -10.18
N ILE A 84 10.33 12.78 -9.91
CA ILE A 84 10.11 11.83 -8.81
C ILE A 84 10.14 12.56 -7.46
N LYS A 85 11.08 13.47 -7.28
CA LYS A 85 11.21 14.29 -6.06
C LYS A 85 9.98 15.17 -5.84
N GLN A 86 9.45 15.81 -6.88
CA GLN A 86 8.23 16.61 -6.76
C GLN A 86 7.03 15.74 -6.38
N LYS A 87 6.84 14.58 -7.02
CA LYS A 87 5.81 13.62 -6.65
C LYS A 87 5.96 13.16 -5.20
N ALA A 88 7.17 12.87 -4.75
CA ALA A 88 7.44 12.47 -3.37
C ALA A 88 7.09 13.60 -2.36
N ILE A 89 7.37 14.85 -2.68
CA ILE A 89 6.99 16.00 -1.85
C ILE A 89 5.45 16.13 -1.76
N GLU A 90 4.74 16.00 -2.88
CA GLU A 90 3.29 16.02 -2.89
C GLU A 90 2.67 14.90 -2.02
N VAL A 91 3.25 13.70 -2.08
CA VAL A 91 2.86 12.57 -1.23
C VAL A 91 3.11 12.86 0.25
N ILE A 92 4.26 13.42 0.59
CA ILE A 92 4.62 13.81 1.96
C ILE A 92 3.61 14.83 2.52
N GLU A 93 3.26 15.84 1.73
CA GLU A 93 2.29 16.86 2.14
C GLU A 93 0.88 16.27 2.27
N PHE A 94 0.47 15.40 1.35
CA PHE A 94 -0.82 14.70 1.41
C PHE A 94 -0.99 13.88 2.70
N LEU A 95 0.10 13.27 3.18
CA LEU A 95 0.14 12.45 4.39
C LEU A 95 0.43 13.25 5.68
N ASN A 96 0.54 14.59 5.60
CA ASN A 96 0.92 15.47 6.71
C ASN A 96 2.29 15.14 7.34
N LEU A 97 3.21 14.59 6.54
CA LEU A 97 4.58 14.26 6.98
C LEU A 97 5.60 15.34 6.61
N GLY A 98 5.18 16.54 6.18
CA GLY A 98 6.06 17.61 5.72
C GLY A 98 7.17 17.98 6.70
N HIS A 99 6.85 18.00 8.01
CA HIS A 99 7.79 18.29 9.09
C HIS A 99 8.86 17.19 9.30
N LEU A 100 8.64 15.98 8.76
CA LEU A 100 9.53 14.83 8.85
C LEU A 100 10.26 14.51 7.54
N ARG A 101 10.11 15.36 6.53
CA ARG A 101 10.62 15.09 5.17
C ARG A 101 12.09 14.66 5.12
N ASN A 102 12.93 15.30 5.92
CA ASN A 102 14.38 15.06 5.96
C ASN A 102 14.79 14.18 7.16
N GLU A 103 13.83 13.71 7.98
CA GLU A 103 14.08 12.82 9.10
C GLU A 103 14.37 11.41 8.59
N LEU A 104 15.29 10.70 9.25
CA LEU A 104 15.55 9.29 8.95
C LEU A 104 14.31 8.45 9.27
N ALA A 105 13.94 7.58 8.34
CA ALA A 105 12.74 6.75 8.51
C ALA A 105 12.83 5.82 9.73
N GLY A 106 14.03 5.45 10.14
CA GLY A 106 14.26 4.69 11.39
C GLY A 106 13.75 5.39 12.65
N ASN A 107 13.75 6.73 12.68
CA ASN A 107 13.34 7.56 13.82
C ASN A 107 11.82 7.79 13.89
N LEU A 108 11.07 7.38 12.87
CA LEU A 108 9.64 7.55 12.83
C LEU A 108 8.93 6.67 13.87
N SER A 109 7.83 7.17 14.43
CA SER A 109 6.92 6.36 15.22
C SER A 109 6.24 5.28 14.36
N GLY A 110 5.72 4.21 14.99
CA GLY A 110 5.05 3.12 14.27
C GLY A 110 3.95 3.60 13.31
N GLY A 111 3.10 4.52 13.74
CA GLY A 111 2.05 5.08 12.88
C GLY A 111 2.59 5.94 11.73
N GLN A 112 3.67 6.71 11.95
CA GLN A 112 4.32 7.47 10.88
C GLN A 112 4.97 6.54 9.86
N LYS A 113 5.54 5.41 10.28
CA LYS A 113 6.05 4.36 9.37
C LYS A 113 4.92 3.77 8.51
N LYS A 114 3.74 3.55 9.08
CA LYS A 114 2.56 3.08 8.33
C LYS A 114 2.07 4.12 7.32
N LEU A 115 2.08 5.41 7.67
CA LEU A 115 1.81 6.49 6.70
C LEU A 115 2.86 6.54 5.59
N LEU A 116 4.15 6.38 5.92
CA LEU A 116 5.20 6.30 4.92
C LEU A 116 5.02 5.09 3.98
N GLU A 117 4.63 3.95 4.52
CA GLU A 117 4.33 2.74 3.74
C GLU A 117 3.15 2.97 2.78
N LEU A 118 2.07 3.62 3.25
CA LEU A 118 0.97 4.05 2.37
C LEU A 118 1.48 5.03 1.30
N GLY A 119 2.33 5.99 1.68
CA GLY A 119 2.97 6.93 0.74
C GLY A 119 3.75 6.23 -0.37
N ARG A 120 4.44 5.14 -0.04
CA ARG A 120 5.15 4.35 -1.05
C ARG A 120 4.20 3.78 -2.11
N THR A 121 2.99 3.39 -1.75
CA THR A 121 1.99 2.94 -2.73
C THR A 121 1.53 4.07 -3.66
N MET A 122 1.60 5.33 -3.21
CA MET A 122 1.26 6.51 -4.01
C MET A 122 2.35 6.90 -5.01
N MET A 123 3.57 6.42 -4.84
CA MET A 123 4.68 6.70 -5.77
C MET A 123 4.55 5.92 -7.08
N VAL A 124 3.69 4.92 -7.13
CA VAL A 124 3.38 4.10 -8.33
C VAL A 124 1.90 4.22 -8.67
N ASP A 125 1.50 3.73 -9.84
CA ASP A 125 0.10 3.76 -10.28
C ASP A 125 -0.65 2.53 -9.73
N ALA A 126 -0.87 2.54 -8.40
CA ALA A 126 -1.58 1.48 -7.72
C ALA A 126 -3.06 1.45 -8.13
N LYS A 127 -3.57 0.26 -8.45
CA LYS A 127 -4.99 -0.01 -8.73
C LYS A 127 -5.65 -0.73 -7.57
N LEU A 128 -4.93 -1.72 -7.01
CA LEU A 128 -5.35 -2.47 -5.84
C LEU A 128 -4.22 -2.51 -4.82
N VAL A 129 -4.51 -2.10 -3.59
CA VAL A 129 -3.59 -2.17 -2.46
C VAL A 129 -4.14 -3.13 -1.42
N LEU A 130 -3.40 -4.19 -1.13
CA LEU A 130 -3.71 -5.14 -0.06
C LEU A 130 -3.08 -4.63 1.24
N LEU A 131 -3.91 -4.28 2.22
CA LEU A 131 -3.52 -3.74 3.51
C LEU A 131 -3.64 -4.82 4.60
N ASP A 132 -2.55 -5.16 5.25
CA ASP A 132 -2.48 -6.24 6.24
C ASP A 132 -2.24 -5.65 7.63
N GLU A 133 -3.29 -5.59 8.47
CA GLU A 133 -3.28 -5.08 9.84
C GLU A 133 -2.57 -3.71 9.98
N VAL A 134 -2.95 -2.75 9.15
CA VAL A 134 -2.29 -1.43 9.13
C VAL A 134 -2.52 -0.64 10.42
N GLY A 135 -3.57 -0.95 11.18
CA GLY A 135 -3.87 -0.35 12.48
C GLY A 135 -3.04 -0.89 13.64
N ALA A 136 -2.35 -2.02 13.47
CA ALA A 136 -1.63 -2.67 14.56
C ALA A 136 -0.50 -1.77 15.11
N GLY A 137 -0.56 -1.49 16.43
CA GLY A 137 0.43 -0.65 17.12
C GLY A 137 0.35 0.85 16.81
N VAL A 138 -0.68 1.30 16.10
CA VAL A 138 -0.92 2.70 15.76
C VAL A 138 -1.83 3.35 16.82
N ASN A 139 -1.47 4.55 17.30
CA ASN A 139 -2.35 5.29 18.20
C ASN A 139 -3.61 5.79 17.47
N ARG A 140 -4.68 6.07 18.22
CA ARG A 140 -5.99 6.44 17.65
C ARG A 140 -5.96 7.67 16.73
N THR A 141 -5.11 8.65 17.03
CA THR A 141 -4.99 9.85 16.19
C THR A 141 -4.41 9.52 14.83
N LEU A 142 -3.28 8.82 14.80
CA LEU A 142 -2.64 8.40 13.54
C LEU A 142 -3.48 7.36 12.77
N LEU A 143 -4.23 6.51 13.48
CA LEU A 143 -5.18 5.59 12.84
C LEU A 143 -6.30 6.34 12.12
N LYS A 144 -6.79 7.43 12.71
CA LYS A 144 -7.76 8.33 12.08
C LYS A 144 -7.17 9.01 10.84
N ASP A 145 -5.93 9.49 10.92
CA ASP A 145 -5.23 10.13 9.80
C ASP A 145 -5.00 9.12 8.66
N LEU A 146 -4.58 7.91 8.99
CA LEU A 146 -4.42 6.81 8.04
C LEU A 146 -5.75 6.47 7.34
N GLY A 147 -6.84 6.32 8.10
CA GLY A 147 -8.16 6.09 7.53
C GLY A 147 -8.61 7.21 6.60
N THR A 148 -8.36 8.47 6.99
CA THR A 148 -8.68 9.63 6.15
C THR A 148 -7.86 9.64 4.84
N ALA A 149 -6.59 9.25 4.91
CA ALA A 149 -5.74 9.13 3.74
C ALA A 149 -6.25 8.02 2.79
N ILE A 150 -6.62 6.85 3.33
CA ILE A 150 -7.20 5.73 2.56
C ILE A 150 -8.50 6.16 1.86
N GLU A 151 -9.42 6.81 2.59
CA GLU A 151 -10.67 7.33 2.00
C GLU A 151 -10.42 8.31 0.86
N LYS A 152 -9.50 9.26 1.04
CA LYS A 152 -9.14 10.22 0.00
C LYS A 152 -8.54 9.55 -1.23
N LEU A 153 -7.63 8.59 -1.04
CA LEU A 153 -7.03 7.83 -2.13
C LEU A 153 -8.08 7.04 -2.91
N ASN A 154 -9.05 6.43 -2.22
CA ASN A 154 -10.13 5.73 -2.87
C ASN A 154 -11.04 6.69 -3.66
N LYS A 155 -11.55 7.75 -3.01
CA LYS A 155 -12.54 8.67 -3.60
C LYS A 155 -11.97 9.61 -4.67
N GLU A 156 -10.76 10.11 -4.46
CA GLU A 156 -10.17 11.16 -5.30
C GLU A 156 -9.18 10.62 -6.33
N LYS A 157 -8.53 9.51 -6.03
CA LYS A 157 -7.48 8.92 -6.88
C LYS A 157 -7.87 7.57 -7.50
N GLY A 158 -9.04 7.01 -7.14
CA GLY A 158 -9.55 5.77 -7.70
C GLY A 158 -8.82 4.51 -7.27
N TYR A 159 -8.11 4.55 -6.14
CA TYR A 159 -7.49 3.35 -5.56
C TYR A 159 -8.55 2.39 -5.04
N THR A 160 -8.36 1.11 -5.26
CA THR A 160 -9.11 0.06 -4.57
C THR A 160 -8.27 -0.48 -3.42
N PHE A 161 -8.89 -0.65 -2.27
CA PHE A 161 -8.24 -1.25 -1.10
C PHE A 161 -8.94 -2.54 -0.72
N CYS A 162 -8.16 -3.57 -0.40
CA CYS A 162 -8.64 -4.75 0.29
C CYS A 162 -7.81 -4.86 1.57
N MET A 163 -8.49 -4.88 2.73
CA MET A 163 -7.78 -4.88 4.01
C MET A 163 -8.17 -6.05 4.89
N ILE A 164 -7.19 -6.53 5.66
CA ILE A 164 -7.39 -7.43 6.79
C ILE A 164 -7.23 -6.61 8.04
N GLU A 165 -8.27 -6.55 8.85
CA GLU A 165 -8.29 -5.80 10.10
C GLU A 165 -9.19 -6.46 11.12
N HIS A 166 -8.97 -6.14 12.39
CA HIS A 166 -9.78 -6.62 13.50
C HIS A 166 -10.44 -5.49 14.31
N ASP A 167 -10.12 -4.23 14.00
CA ASP A 167 -10.81 -3.05 14.56
C ASP A 167 -12.12 -2.81 13.79
N MET A 168 -13.25 -3.20 14.41
CA MET A 168 -14.57 -3.14 13.80
C MET A 168 -15.03 -1.71 13.49
N ASP A 169 -14.56 -0.71 14.24
CA ASP A 169 -14.89 0.70 13.97
C ASP A 169 -14.13 1.20 12.74
N PHE A 170 -12.87 0.78 12.59
CA PHE A 170 -12.04 1.10 11.44
C PHE A 170 -12.58 0.43 10.16
N ILE A 171 -12.95 -0.86 10.25
CA ILE A 171 -13.58 -1.61 9.16
C ILE A 171 -14.90 -0.95 8.76
N GLY A 172 -15.80 -0.70 9.73
CA GLY A 172 -17.12 -0.13 9.48
C GLY A 172 -17.11 1.25 8.84
N ARG A 173 -16.01 1.99 9.05
CA ARG A 173 -15.80 3.30 8.43
C ARG A 173 -15.31 3.21 6.97
N LEU A 174 -14.47 2.22 6.65
CA LEU A 174 -13.68 2.21 5.42
C LEU A 174 -14.11 1.14 4.42
N CYS A 175 -14.73 0.06 4.88
CA CYS A 175 -14.96 -1.13 4.07
C CYS A 175 -16.43 -1.32 3.74
N ASP A 176 -16.71 -1.59 2.46
CA ASP A 176 -17.98 -2.06 1.94
C ASP A 176 -17.70 -2.78 0.59
N PRO A 177 -18.00 -4.09 0.48
CA PRO A 177 -18.49 -5.00 1.50
C PRO A 177 -17.42 -5.48 2.49
N VAL A 178 -17.86 -6.17 3.54
CA VAL A 178 -17.01 -6.92 4.47
C VAL A 178 -17.18 -8.41 4.21
N ILE A 179 -16.05 -9.12 4.18
CA ILE A 179 -15.98 -10.57 4.01
C ILE A 179 -15.44 -11.18 5.31
N VAL A 180 -16.24 -12.00 5.98
CA VAL A 180 -15.79 -12.74 7.16
C VAL A 180 -15.34 -14.13 6.74
N MET A 181 -14.15 -14.52 7.18
CA MET A 181 -13.57 -15.84 6.88
C MET A 181 -13.32 -16.62 8.17
N ALA A 182 -13.65 -17.90 8.15
CA ALA A 182 -13.31 -18.85 9.20
C ALA A 182 -12.80 -20.17 8.59
N GLU A 183 -11.77 -20.75 9.19
CA GLU A 183 -11.19 -22.04 8.77
C GLU A 183 -10.88 -22.13 7.27
N GLY A 184 -10.45 -21.02 6.66
CA GLY A 184 -10.10 -20.94 5.24
C GLY A 184 -11.30 -20.80 4.27
N SER A 185 -12.52 -20.68 4.78
CA SER A 185 -13.74 -20.53 3.98
C SER A 185 -14.41 -19.19 4.24
N VAL A 186 -15.13 -18.67 3.24
CA VAL A 186 -15.99 -17.49 3.41
C VAL A 186 -17.21 -17.90 4.23
N LEU A 187 -17.39 -17.24 5.37
CA LEU A 187 -18.52 -17.46 6.27
C LEU A 187 -19.67 -16.50 5.98
N PHE A 188 -19.32 -15.23 5.69
CA PHE A 188 -20.28 -14.16 5.46
C PHE A 188 -19.70 -13.14 4.47
N GLU A 189 -20.57 -12.51 3.69
CA GLU A 189 -20.27 -11.36 2.85
C GLU A 189 -21.44 -10.38 2.88
N GLY A 190 -21.19 -9.11 3.19
CA GLY A 190 -22.21 -8.08 3.28
C GLY A 190 -21.78 -6.84 4.02
N SER A 191 -22.73 -6.08 4.58
CA SER A 191 -22.43 -4.90 5.38
C SER A 191 -21.87 -5.28 6.78
N VAL A 192 -21.17 -4.33 7.43
CA VAL A 192 -20.72 -4.52 8.82
C VAL A 192 -21.89 -4.68 9.79
N GLU A 193 -23.01 -3.96 9.56
CA GLU A 193 -24.22 -4.06 10.38
C GLU A 193 -24.86 -5.45 10.28
N ASP A 194 -24.85 -6.05 9.11
CA ASP A 194 -25.39 -7.39 8.91
C ASP A 194 -24.45 -8.46 9.46
N ALA A 195 -23.14 -8.29 9.30
CA ALA A 195 -22.14 -9.17 9.90
C ALA A 195 -22.27 -9.23 11.43
N LYS A 196 -22.49 -8.08 12.09
CA LYS A 196 -22.69 -8.01 13.56
C LYS A 196 -23.99 -8.72 14.05
N LYS A 197 -24.94 -8.99 13.18
CA LYS A 197 -26.21 -9.65 13.51
C LYS A 197 -26.23 -11.12 13.14
N ASP A 198 -25.28 -11.57 12.34
CA ASP A 198 -25.22 -12.97 11.91
C ASP A 198 -24.71 -13.86 13.05
N GLU A 199 -25.50 -14.86 13.41
CA GLU A 199 -25.16 -15.79 14.52
C GLU A 199 -23.94 -16.67 14.25
N LYS A 200 -23.43 -16.71 13.01
CA LYS A 200 -22.27 -17.50 12.63
C LYS A 200 -20.98 -16.70 12.67
N VAL A 201 -21.05 -15.38 12.72
CA VAL A 201 -19.95 -14.42 12.81
C VAL A 201 -19.68 -14.07 14.26
#